data_9a74065c4ecd5948aa4ba72d77f3781c
#
_entry.id   9a74065c4ecd5948aa4ba72d77f3781c
#
_cell.length_a   1.000
_cell.length_b   1.000
_cell.length_c   1.000
_cell.angle_alpha   90.00
_cell.angle_beta   90.00
_cell.angle_gamma   90.00
#
_symmetry.space_group_name_H-M   'P 1'
#
loop_
_entity.id
_entity.type
_entity.pdbx_description
1 polymer ?
#
loop_
_entity_poly.entity_id
_entity_poly.type
_entity_poly.pdbx_seq_one_letter_code
_entity_poly.pdbx_strand_id
1 'polypeptide(L)'
;PPLEIFPNFPPYKHQFEAFKRLHTNNNHKPEPTLLTTGTGSGKTESFLYPILDYCYKHRNESGVKVIILYPMNALATDQAKRLAEAIYEDERLRGSMTAGLFIGEGKDKSKFPKNMGETHIIENRDEIVDNPPDILLTNFKMLDYGLMRHQFHKLWSHNFDNPELLRFLILDELHTYDGAQGTDVANLIRRLKLKLNVPKEHLCPVGTSATIGKGEESVQLLTK
;
A
#
# COMPACT_ATOMS: atom_id res chain seq x y z
N PRO A 1 3.87 -5.12 22.54
CA PRO A 1 3.89 -5.33 21.10
C PRO A 1 4.37 -4.08 20.39
N PRO A 2 5.05 -4.20 19.24
CA PRO A 2 5.55 -3.03 18.50
C PRO A 2 4.43 -2.21 17.84
N LEU A 3 3.22 -2.74 17.77
CA LEU A 3 2.04 -2.14 17.13
C LEU A 3 0.92 -1.95 18.16
N GLU A 4 0.04 -0.97 17.93
CA GLU A 4 -1.24 -0.80 18.64
C GLU A 4 -2.33 -1.66 17.97
N ILE A 5 -2.33 -1.69 16.63
CA ILE A 5 -3.17 -2.58 15.83
C ILE A 5 -2.41 -3.89 15.62
N PHE A 6 -2.80 -4.91 16.34
CA PHE A 6 -2.14 -6.21 16.39
C PHE A 6 -3.12 -7.32 16.04
N PRO A 7 -2.69 -8.39 15.34
CA PRO A 7 -3.59 -9.50 15.01
C PRO A 7 -4.17 -10.17 16.27
N ASN A 8 -5.37 -10.69 16.16
CA ASN A 8 -6.04 -11.47 17.22
C ASN A 8 -5.55 -12.93 17.31
N PHE A 9 -4.55 -13.29 16.49
CA PHE A 9 -3.89 -14.59 16.48
C PHE A 9 -2.39 -14.44 16.78
N PRO A 10 -1.71 -15.49 17.30
CA PRO A 10 -0.26 -15.44 17.50
C PRO A 10 0.47 -15.35 16.16
N PRO A 11 1.26 -14.29 15.92
CA PRO A 11 1.97 -14.13 14.66
C PRO A 11 3.10 -15.15 14.52
N TYR A 12 3.34 -15.58 13.30
CA TYR A 12 4.54 -16.35 13.00
C TYR A 12 5.81 -15.53 13.25
N LYS A 13 6.95 -16.21 13.45
CA LYS A 13 8.24 -15.54 13.72
C LYS A 13 8.57 -14.47 12.67
N HIS A 14 8.42 -14.78 11.38
CA HIS A 14 8.72 -13.82 10.30
C HIS A 14 7.77 -12.61 10.27
N GLN A 15 6.49 -12.81 10.64
CA GLN A 15 5.53 -11.72 10.80
C GLN A 15 5.94 -10.80 11.96
N PHE A 16 6.28 -11.37 13.10
CA PHE A 16 6.72 -10.60 14.26
C PHE A 16 8.02 -9.83 13.99
N GLU A 17 8.99 -10.43 13.29
CA GLU A 17 10.20 -9.72 12.85
C GLU A 17 9.87 -8.56 11.88
N ALA A 18 8.91 -8.76 10.96
CA ALA A 18 8.43 -7.69 10.09
C ALA A 18 7.77 -6.56 10.90
N PHE A 19 6.97 -6.87 11.92
CA PHE A 19 6.36 -5.86 12.78
C PHE A 19 7.39 -5.00 13.51
N LYS A 20 8.49 -5.61 13.99
CA LYS A 20 9.60 -4.88 14.62
C LYS A 20 10.32 -3.92 13.67
N ARG A 21 10.42 -4.29 12.39
CA ARG A 21 11.08 -3.47 11.38
C ARG A 21 10.19 -2.35 10.83
N LEU A 22 8.88 -2.60 10.77
CA LEU A 22 7.93 -1.74 10.06
C LEU A 22 7.12 -0.82 10.97
N HIS A 23 7.19 -0.97 12.30
CA HIS A 23 6.43 -0.08 13.19
C HIS A 23 6.91 1.37 13.13
N THR A 24 6.06 2.29 13.56
CA THR A 24 6.35 3.74 13.63
C THR A 24 6.26 4.29 15.05
N ASN A 25 6.22 3.42 16.08
CA ASN A 25 6.13 3.82 17.47
C ASN A 25 7.45 4.44 17.96
N ASN A 26 7.34 5.40 18.87
CA ASN A 26 8.49 6.04 19.54
C ASN A 26 9.49 6.65 18.54
N ASN A 27 9.01 7.28 17.47
CA ASN A 27 9.81 7.84 16.38
C ASN A 27 10.70 6.80 15.66
N HIS A 28 10.37 5.51 15.76
CA HIS A 28 11.07 4.49 15.00
C HIS A 28 10.82 4.72 13.50
N LYS A 29 11.91 4.72 12.74
CA LYS A 29 11.86 4.84 11.27
C LYS A 29 11.71 3.42 10.70
N PRO A 30 10.58 3.09 10.05
CA PRO A 30 10.43 1.78 9.45
C PRO A 30 11.49 1.54 8.38
N GLU A 31 11.99 0.31 8.33
CA GLU A 31 13.11 -0.08 7.49
C GLU A 31 12.64 -0.78 6.20
N PRO A 32 13.23 -0.48 5.03
CA PRO A 32 12.99 -1.24 3.82
C PRO A 32 13.08 -2.74 4.07
N THR A 33 12.04 -3.50 3.67
CA THR A 33 11.91 -4.91 4.06
C THR A 33 11.50 -5.77 2.87
N LEU A 34 12.20 -6.88 2.66
CA LEU A 34 11.84 -7.91 1.69
C LEU A 34 11.35 -9.16 2.42
N LEU A 35 10.12 -9.57 2.11
CA LEU A 35 9.45 -10.75 2.68
C LEU A 35 9.55 -11.92 1.69
N THR A 36 10.43 -12.86 1.96
CA THR A 36 10.70 -14.03 1.09
C THR A 36 10.31 -15.32 1.79
N THR A 37 9.03 -15.62 1.81
CA THR A 37 8.51 -16.87 2.39
C THR A 37 7.58 -17.57 1.40
N GLY A 38 7.37 -18.87 1.53
CA GLY A 38 6.51 -19.64 0.63
C GLY A 38 5.09 -19.10 0.50
N THR A 39 4.36 -19.51 -0.52
CA THR A 39 2.94 -19.18 -0.68
C THR A 39 2.13 -19.68 0.51
N GLY A 40 1.12 -18.95 0.95
CA GLY A 40 0.28 -19.32 2.09
C GLY A 40 0.93 -19.16 3.47
N SER A 41 2.13 -18.58 3.57
CA SER A 41 2.85 -18.40 4.83
C SER A 41 2.43 -17.15 5.62
N GLY A 42 1.43 -16.38 5.17
CA GLY A 42 1.01 -15.15 5.83
C GLY A 42 1.91 -13.94 5.55
N LYS A 43 2.49 -13.84 4.34
CA LYS A 43 3.28 -12.67 3.92
C LYS A 43 2.46 -11.37 3.97
N THR A 44 1.22 -11.43 3.55
CA THR A 44 0.32 -10.28 3.54
C THR A 44 0.16 -9.72 4.95
N GLU A 45 -0.08 -10.54 5.94
CA GLU A 45 -0.22 -10.13 7.34
C GLU A 45 1.06 -9.48 7.88
N SER A 46 2.23 -9.84 7.37
CA SER A 46 3.52 -9.27 7.81
C SER A 46 3.63 -7.76 7.54
N PHE A 47 3.02 -7.26 6.47
CA PHE A 47 2.99 -5.81 6.20
C PHE A 47 1.64 -5.17 6.52
N LEU A 48 0.55 -5.95 6.47
CA LEU A 48 -0.81 -5.44 6.65
C LEU A 48 -0.98 -4.77 8.02
N TYR A 49 -0.64 -5.43 9.11
CA TYR A 49 -0.80 -4.85 10.45
C TYR A 49 0.06 -3.60 10.68
N PRO A 50 1.34 -3.54 10.28
CA PRO A 50 2.11 -2.29 10.34
C PRO A 50 1.49 -1.11 9.57
N ILE A 51 0.94 -1.35 8.38
CA ILE A 51 0.31 -0.25 7.61
C ILE A 51 -1.04 0.16 8.21
N LEU A 52 -1.84 -0.78 8.74
CA LEU A 52 -3.07 -0.46 9.46
C LEU A 52 -2.78 0.34 10.73
N ASP A 53 -1.76 -0.04 11.49
CA ASP A 53 -1.30 0.67 12.67
C ASP A 53 -0.85 2.11 12.35
N TYR A 54 -0.11 2.30 11.26
CA TYR A 54 0.28 3.63 10.80
C TYR A 54 -0.95 4.47 10.40
N CYS A 55 -1.85 3.93 9.59
CA CYS A 55 -3.06 4.63 9.19
C CYS A 55 -3.94 4.99 10.39
N TYR A 56 -4.07 4.10 11.37
CA TYR A 56 -4.82 4.36 12.59
C TYR A 56 -4.25 5.52 13.40
N LYS A 57 -2.93 5.60 13.54
CA LYS A 57 -2.26 6.72 14.23
C LYS A 57 -2.45 8.05 13.52
N HIS A 58 -2.50 8.03 12.20
CA HIS A 58 -2.70 9.20 11.35
C HIS A 58 -4.15 9.38 10.85
N ARG A 59 -5.13 8.74 11.50
CA ARG A 59 -6.54 8.74 11.05
C ARG A 59 -7.19 10.11 10.93
N ASN A 60 -6.67 11.10 11.63
CA ASN A 60 -7.16 12.48 11.56
C ASN A 60 -6.51 13.31 10.43
N GLU A 61 -5.60 12.72 9.67
CA GLU A 61 -4.93 13.35 8.54
C GLU A 61 -5.52 12.78 7.24
N SER A 62 -5.98 13.64 6.35
CA SER A 62 -6.53 13.24 5.05
C SER A 62 -5.42 13.02 4.03
N GLY A 63 -5.61 12.07 3.11
CA GLY A 63 -4.72 11.79 1.99
C GLY A 63 -4.09 10.39 2.04
N VAL A 64 -3.36 10.04 0.99
CA VAL A 64 -2.80 8.70 0.80
C VAL A 64 -1.57 8.48 1.68
N LYS A 65 -1.67 7.51 2.57
CA LYS A 65 -0.62 7.11 3.54
C LYS A 65 0.18 5.90 3.08
N VAL A 66 -0.51 5.02 2.35
CA VAL A 66 0.04 3.74 1.89
C VAL A 66 -0.37 3.49 0.45
N ILE A 67 0.57 3.07 -0.37
CA ILE A 67 0.30 2.56 -1.72
C ILE A 67 0.67 1.07 -1.76
N ILE A 68 -0.23 0.24 -2.28
CA ILE A 68 0.03 -1.18 -2.52
C ILE A 68 -0.03 -1.44 -4.02
N LEU A 69 1.10 -1.84 -4.60
CA LEU A 69 1.22 -2.18 -6.02
C LEU A 69 1.07 -3.68 -6.23
N TYR A 70 0.10 -4.05 -7.04
CA TYR A 70 -0.11 -5.41 -7.51
C TYR A 70 0.26 -5.53 -8.99
N PRO A 71 0.84 -6.68 -9.41
CA PRO A 71 1.21 -6.87 -10.82
C PRO A 71 -0.01 -6.99 -11.74
N MET A 72 -1.14 -7.47 -11.22
CA MET A 72 -2.37 -7.71 -11.98
C MET A 72 -3.61 -7.22 -11.23
N ASN A 73 -4.63 -6.77 -11.97
CA ASN A 73 -5.89 -6.27 -11.42
C ASN A 73 -6.66 -7.35 -10.64
N ALA A 74 -6.68 -8.60 -11.12
CA ALA A 74 -7.37 -9.70 -10.44
C ALA A 74 -6.83 -9.91 -9.02
N LEU A 75 -5.50 -9.91 -8.87
CA LEU A 75 -4.87 -10.04 -7.55
C LEU A 75 -5.20 -8.84 -6.65
N ALA A 76 -5.20 -7.63 -7.19
CA ALA A 76 -5.59 -6.43 -6.46
C ALA A 76 -7.04 -6.52 -5.95
N THR A 77 -7.96 -7.06 -6.74
CA THR A 77 -9.37 -7.24 -6.35
C THR A 77 -9.53 -8.27 -5.23
N ASP A 78 -8.83 -9.40 -5.29
CA ASP A 78 -8.87 -10.42 -4.23
C ASP A 78 -8.29 -9.88 -2.91
N GLN A 79 -7.21 -9.14 -2.98
CA GLN A 79 -6.58 -8.53 -1.80
C GLN A 79 -7.41 -7.35 -1.24
N ALA A 80 -8.16 -6.65 -2.09
CA ALA A 80 -9.09 -5.60 -1.69
C ALA A 80 -10.16 -6.13 -0.71
N LYS A 81 -10.71 -7.32 -0.99
CA LYS A 81 -11.67 -7.99 -0.10
C LYS A 81 -11.03 -8.31 1.27
N ARG A 82 -9.84 -8.92 1.28
CA ARG A 82 -9.13 -9.26 2.53
C ARG A 82 -8.80 -8.01 3.36
N LEU A 83 -8.44 -6.91 2.70
CA LEU A 83 -8.20 -5.65 3.38
C LEU A 83 -9.48 -5.08 3.99
N ALA A 84 -10.60 -5.15 3.25
CA ALA A 84 -11.90 -4.71 3.75
C ALA A 84 -12.30 -5.50 5.02
N GLU A 85 -12.20 -6.83 4.97
CA GLU A 85 -12.48 -7.73 6.10
C GLU A 85 -11.60 -7.36 7.32
N ALA A 86 -10.29 -7.20 7.13
CA ALA A 86 -9.36 -6.86 8.21
C ALA A 86 -9.67 -5.50 8.86
N ILE A 87 -10.09 -4.50 8.07
CA ILE A 87 -10.49 -3.18 8.61
C ILE A 87 -11.85 -3.28 9.32
N TYR A 88 -12.77 -4.07 8.79
CA TYR A 88 -14.12 -4.17 9.33
C TYR A 88 -14.19 -4.97 10.64
N GLU A 89 -13.37 -6.02 10.78
CA GLU A 89 -13.28 -6.86 11.97
C GLU A 89 -12.77 -6.13 13.21
N ASP A 90 -11.89 -5.15 13.07
CA ASP A 90 -11.39 -4.35 14.20
C ASP A 90 -12.24 -3.10 14.38
N GLU A 91 -12.96 -3.01 15.51
CA GLU A 91 -13.85 -1.88 15.83
C GLU A 91 -13.13 -0.53 15.86
N ARG A 92 -11.83 -0.51 16.16
CA ARG A 92 -11.00 0.72 16.17
C ARG A 92 -10.75 1.24 14.75
N LEU A 93 -10.67 0.34 13.76
CA LEU A 93 -10.39 0.66 12.37
C LEU A 93 -11.66 0.99 11.58
N ARG A 94 -12.77 0.34 11.94
CA ARG A 94 -14.06 0.50 11.28
C ARG A 94 -14.52 1.97 11.32
N GLY A 95 -14.62 2.59 10.14
CA GLY A 95 -15.02 4.00 10.01
C GLY A 95 -13.95 5.02 10.38
N SER A 96 -12.76 4.60 10.84
CA SER A 96 -11.63 5.49 11.16
C SER A 96 -10.63 5.64 10.05
N MET A 97 -10.65 4.74 9.07
CA MET A 97 -9.79 4.79 7.89
C MET A 97 -10.52 4.28 6.65
N THR A 98 -9.98 4.58 5.48
CA THR A 98 -10.52 4.18 4.18
C THR A 98 -9.47 3.51 3.31
N ALA A 99 -9.94 2.60 2.44
CA ALA A 99 -9.13 1.99 1.41
C ALA A 99 -9.83 2.09 0.05
N GLY A 100 -9.05 2.27 -1.01
CA GLY A 100 -9.56 2.41 -2.37
C GLY A 100 -8.79 1.57 -3.37
N LEU A 101 -9.53 0.99 -4.34
CA LEU A 101 -8.97 0.21 -5.45
C LEU A 101 -8.95 1.08 -6.72
N PHE A 102 -7.77 1.61 -7.05
CA PHE A 102 -7.55 2.48 -8.19
C PHE A 102 -6.93 1.69 -9.35
N ILE A 103 -7.79 1.03 -10.13
CA ILE A 103 -7.42 0.25 -11.31
C ILE A 103 -8.21 0.70 -12.54
N GLY A 104 -7.98 0.06 -13.71
CA GLY A 104 -8.78 0.34 -14.91
C GLY A 104 -10.24 0.00 -14.67
N GLU A 105 -11.12 0.98 -14.85
CA GLU A 105 -12.57 0.79 -14.72
C GLU A 105 -13.20 0.22 -15.98
N GLY A 106 -14.27 -0.58 -15.81
CA GLY A 106 -15.21 -0.90 -16.85
C GLY A 106 -16.01 0.33 -17.33
N LYS A 107 -16.80 0.18 -18.39
CA LYS A 107 -17.57 1.28 -18.99
C LYS A 107 -18.68 1.83 -18.08
N ASP A 108 -19.20 1.03 -17.15
CA ASP A 108 -20.31 1.39 -16.27
C ASP A 108 -19.80 1.74 -14.87
N LYS A 109 -19.57 3.01 -14.65
CA LYS A 109 -19.07 3.56 -13.37
C LYS A 109 -20.05 3.40 -12.20
N SER A 110 -21.36 3.22 -12.47
CA SER A 110 -22.39 3.13 -11.43
C SER A 110 -22.31 1.83 -10.63
N LYS A 111 -21.60 0.83 -11.15
CA LYS A 111 -21.46 -0.50 -10.52
C LYS A 111 -20.35 -0.57 -9.46
N PHE A 112 -19.52 0.47 -9.36
CA PHE A 112 -18.38 0.47 -8.44
C PHE A 112 -18.74 1.11 -7.09
N PRO A 113 -18.45 0.43 -5.95
CA PRO A 113 -18.75 0.93 -4.63
C PRO A 113 -18.10 2.30 -4.37
N LYS A 114 -18.88 3.24 -3.83
CA LYS A 114 -18.41 4.56 -3.38
C LYS A 114 -18.00 4.58 -1.91
N ASN A 115 -18.41 3.57 -1.15
CA ASN A 115 -18.13 3.44 0.27
C ASN A 115 -17.47 2.10 0.57
N MET A 116 -16.82 2.01 1.72
CA MET A 116 -16.33 0.73 2.23
C MET A 116 -17.46 -0.05 2.90
N GLY A 117 -17.37 -1.37 2.80
CA GLY A 117 -18.19 -2.33 3.54
C GLY A 117 -17.36 -3.48 4.08
N GLU A 118 -18.01 -4.47 4.64
CA GLU A 118 -17.35 -5.64 5.23
C GLU A 118 -16.47 -6.41 4.22
N THR A 119 -16.93 -6.51 2.96
CA THR A 119 -16.29 -7.35 1.93
C THR A 119 -15.78 -6.55 0.74
N HIS A 120 -15.85 -5.22 0.78
CA HIS A 120 -15.42 -4.37 -0.33
C HIS A 120 -14.85 -3.03 0.17
N ILE A 121 -13.93 -2.49 -0.58
CA ILE A 121 -13.36 -1.15 -0.41
C ILE A 121 -13.95 -0.19 -1.44
N ILE A 122 -13.56 1.09 -1.42
CA ILE A 122 -13.99 2.07 -2.41
C ILE A 122 -13.39 1.69 -3.77
N GLU A 123 -14.23 1.52 -4.80
CA GLU A 123 -13.79 1.18 -6.16
C GLU A 123 -14.20 2.25 -7.18
N ASN A 124 -15.07 3.19 -6.79
CA ASN A 124 -15.46 4.28 -7.67
C ASN A 124 -14.31 5.28 -7.81
N ARG A 125 -13.81 5.45 -9.03
CA ARG A 125 -12.64 6.29 -9.32
C ARG A 125 -12.87 7.75 -8.98
N ASP A 126 -14.05 8.29 -9.29
CA ASP A 126 -14.34 9.70 -9.04
C ASP A 126 -14.37 9.95 -7.53
N GLU A 127 -14.91 9.01 -6.74
CA GLU A 127 -14.89 9.04 -5.28
C GLU A 127 -13.46 8.99 -4.72
N ILE A 128 -12.62 8.08 -5.23
CA ILE A 128 -11.21 7.96 -4.81
C ILE A 128 -10.43 9.25 -5.09
N VAL A 129 -10.73 9.93 -6.20
CA VAL A 129 -10.06 11.19 -6.57
C VAL A 129 -10.58 12.34 -5.72
N ASP A 130 -11.88 12.40 -5.45
CA ASP A 130 -12.51 13.46 -4.68
C ASP A 130 -12.23 13.35 -3.18
N ASN A 131 -12.16 12.13 -2.67
CA ASN A 131 -11.91 11.77 -1.28
C ASN A 131 -10.79 10.73 -1.20
N PRO A 132 -9.51 11.16 -1.27
CA PRO A 132 -8.37 10.26 -1.30
C PRO A 132 -8.33 9.30 -0.10
N PRO A 133 -8.25 7.98 -0.32
CA PRO A 133 -8.25 6.99 0.76
C PRO A 133 -6.90 6.96 1.50
N ASP A 134 -6.89 6.43 2.71
CA ASP A 134 -5.67 6.19 3.48
C ASP A 134 -4.76 5.17 2.81
N ILE A 135 -5.36 4.08 2.28
CA ILE A 135 -4.65 2.99 1.60
C ILE A 135 -5.13 2.91 0.15
N LEU A 136 -4.22 3.08 -0.80
CA LEU A 136 -4.48 3.00 -2.23
C LEU A 136 -3.94 1.70 -2.82
N LEU A 137 -4.82 0.78 -3.21
CA LEU A 137 -4.47 -0.41 -3.98
C LEU A 137 -4.51 -0.08 -5.46
N THR A 138 -3.44 -0.42 -6.18
CA THR A 138 -3.36 -0.10 -7.61
C THR A 138 -2.37 -1.01 -8.34
N ASN A 139 -2.20 -0.83 -9.63
CA ASN A 139 -1.10 -1.39 -10.41
C ASN A 139 -0.15 -0.27 -10.88
N PHE A 140 1.05 -0.65 -11.35
CA PHE A 140 2.07 0.34 -11.72
C PHE A 140 1.65 1.25 -12.88
N LYS A 141 0.86 0.75 -13.84
CA LYS A 141 0.35 1.56 -14.97
C LYS A 141 -0.66 2.60 -14.50
N MET A 142 -1.56 2.19 -13.62
CA MET A 142 -2.56 3.11 -13.06
C MET A 142 -1.97 4.12 -12.09
N LEU A 143 -0.95 3.75 -11.32
CA LEU A 143 -0.22 4.70 -10.49
C LEU A 143 0.47 5.75 -11.37
N ASP A 144 1.17 5.33 -12.43
CA ASP A 144 1.80 6.26 -13.38
C ASP A 144 0.76 7.18 -14.04
N TYR A 145 -0.35 6.61 -14.47
CA TYR A 145 -1.47 7.37 -15.04
C TYR A 145 -2.04 8.38 -14.04
N GLY A 146 -2.24 7.98 -12.78
CA GLY A 146 -2.72 8.83 -11.70
C GLY A 146 -1.77 9.97 -11.35
N LEU A 147 -0.46 9.75 -11.50
CA LEU A 147 0.55 10.79 -11.26
C LEU A 147 0.65 11.79 -12.42
N MET A 148 0.48 11.33 -13.67
CA MET A 148 0.74 12.16 -14.86
C MET A 148 -0.46 12.97 -15.32
N ARG A 149 -1.69 12.51 -15.09
CA ARG A 149 -2.89 13.14 -15.62
C ARG A 149 -3.44 14.21 -14.68
N HIS A 150 -3.68 15.39 -15.22
CA HIS A 150 -4.21 16.54 -14.48
C HIS A 150 -5.55 16.22 -13.77
N GLN A 151 -6.41 15.42 -14.39
CA GLN A 151 -7.70 15.04 -13.82
C GLN A 151 -7.60 14.26 -12.50
N PHE A 152 -6.42 13.70 -12.16
CA PHE A 152 -6.17 13.00 -10.90
C PHE A 152 -5.34 13.83 -9.91
N HIS A 153 -5.11 15.11 -10.19
CA HIS A 153 -4.33 15.97 -9.30
C HIS A 153 -4.92 16.03 -7.90
N LYS A 154 -6.25 16.02 -7.79
CA LYS A 154 -6.96 16.07 -6.53
C LYS A 154 -6.69 14.86 -5.62
N LEU A 155 -6.44 13.67 -6.20
CA LEU A 155 -6.04 12.46 -5.46
C LEU A 155 -4.79 12.70 -4.57
N TRP A 156 -3.92 13.59 -5.00
CA TRP A 156 -2.64 13.87 -4.34
C TRP A 156 -2.60 15.20 -3.59
N SER A 157 -3.72 15.95 -3.55
CA SER A 157 -3.75 17.29 -2.97
C SER A 157 -3.21 17.34 -1.54
N HIS A 158 -3.71 16.47 -0.67
CA HIS A 158 -3.25 16.40 0.72
C HIS A 158 -1.79 15.96 0.86
N ASN A 159 -1.29 15.13 -0.06
CA ASN A 159 0.11 14.72 -0.07
C ASN A 159 1.04 15.83 -0.56
N PHE A 160 0.56 16.77 -1.37
CA PHE A 160 1.33 17.99 -1.70
C PHE A 160 1.45 18.92 -0.49
N ASP A 161 0.39 19.03 0.32
CA ASP A 161 0.37 19.86 1.53
C ASP A 161 1.18 19.21 2.66
N ASN A 162 1.16 17.87 2.76
CA ASN A 162 1.94 17.09 3.72
C ASN A 162 2.74 15.96 3.02
N PRO A 163 3.97 16.25 2.56
CA PRO A 163 4.84 15.28 1.90
C PRO A 163 5.26 14.07 2.75
N GLU A 164 5.17 14.17 4.09
CA GLU A 164 5.49 13.09 5.02
C GLU A 164 4.33 12.12 5.25
N LEU A 165 3.15 12.42 4.72
CA LEU A 165 1.98 11.56 4.91
C LEU A 165 2.15 10.19 4.24
N LEU A 166 2.71 10.14 3.02
CA LEU A 166 2.97 8.89 2.31
C LEU A 166 4.18 8.18 2.92
N ARG A 167 3.92 7.13 3.69
CA ARG A 167 4.95 6.43 4.48
C ARG A 167 5.37 5.09 3.90
N PHE A 168 4.42 4.33 3.33
CA PHE A 168 4.68 2.98 2.87
C PHE A 168 4.36 2.80 1.38
N LEU A 169 5.24 2.08 0.71
CA LEU A 169 5.03 1.56 -0.64
C LEU A 169 5.23 0.06 -0.64
N ILE A 170 4.15 -0.68 -0.79
CA ILE A 170 4.19 -2.14 -0.84
C ILE A 170 4.24 -2.59 -2.30
N LEU A 171 5.19 -3.45 -2.62
CA LEU A 171 5.38 -4.07 -3.93
C LEU A 171 5.09 -5.58 -3.78
N ASP A 172 3.84 -5.97 -4.03
CA ASP A 172 3.45 -7.37 -3.92
C ASP A 172 3.92 -8.16 -5.14
N GLU A 173 4.29 -9.44 -4.91
CA GLU A 173 4.86 -10.33 -5.93
C GLU A 173 6.03 -9.70 -6.70
N LEU A 174 6.99 -9.12 -5.97
CA LEU A 174 8.11 -8.34 -6.49
C LEU A 174 8.90 -9.04 -7.61
N HIS A 175 8.93 -10.38 -7.59
CA HIS A 175 9.59 -11.19 -8.62
C HIS A 175 8.95 -11.06 -10.02
N THR A 176 7.74 -10.52 -10.10
CA THR A 176 7.07 -10.26 -11.39
C THR A 176 7.58 -8.99 -12.07
N TYR A 177 8.24 -8.10 -11.31
CA TYR A 177 8.81 -6.85 -11.82
C TYR A 177 10.29 -7.06 -12.20
N ASP A 178 10.56 -7.91 -13.18
CA ASP A 178 11.91 -8.17 -13.67
C ASP A 178 12.22 -7.43 -14.99
N GLY A 179 13.48 -7.37 -15.37
CA GLY A 179 13.95 -6.80 -16.62
C GLY A 179 13.45 -5.36 -16.88
N ALA A 180 12.86 -5.14 -18.04
CA ALA A 180 12.36 -3.82 -18.46
C ALA A 180 11.27 -3.29 -17.52
N GLN A 181 10.36 -4.17 -17.07
CA GLN A 181 9.28 -3.77 -16.15
C GLN A 181 9.81 -3.33 -14.79
N GLY A 182 10.85 -3.97 -14.27
CA GLY A 182 11.52 -3.53 -13.04
C GLY A 182 12.12 -2.13 -13.17
N THR A 183 12.71 -1.83 -14.32
CA THR A 183 13.23 -0.48 -14.63
C THR A 183 12.10 0.55 -14.66
N ASP A 184 10.97 0.23 -15.28
CA ASP A 184 9.80 1.12 -15.33
C ASP A 184 9.24 1.40 -13.93
N VAL A 185 9.13 0.38 -13.09
CA VAL A 185 8.67 0.52 -11.69
C VAL A 185 9.66 1.35 -10.88
N ALA A 186 10.98 1.15 -11.03
CA ALA A 186 11.99 1.97 -10.35
C ALA A 186 11.87 3.46 -10.75
N ASN A 187 11.69 3.75 -12.03
CA ASN A 187 11.50 5.11 -12.52
C ASN A 187 10.17 5.71 -12.03
N LEU A 188 9.12 4.91 -11.95
CA LEU A 188 7.83 5.33 -11.37
C LEU A 188 7.98 5.72 -9.90
N ILE A 189 8.70 4.93 -9.10
CA ILE A 189 8.95 5.24 -7.68
C ILE A 189 9.72 6.56 -7.53
N ARG A 190 10.74 6.79 -8.34
CA ARG A 190 11.47 8.06 -8.36
C ARG A 190 10.56 9.23 -8.70
N ARG A 191 9.70 9.08 -9.71
CA ARG A 191 8.73 10.09 -10.14
C ARG A 191 7.69 10.37 -9.04
N LEU A 192 7.19 9.33 -8.36
CA LEU A 192 6.31 9.45 -7.22
C LEU A 192 6.94 10.31 -6.12
N LYS A 193 8.16 9.95 -5.70
CA LYS A 193 8.90 10.69 -4.66
C LYS A 193 9.11 12.16 -5.04
N LEU A 194 9.53 12.40 -6.27
CA LEU A 194 9.77 13.77 -6.75
C LEU A 194 8.48 14.59 -6.84
N LYS A 195 7.42 13.99 -7.41
CA LYS A 195 6.15 14.71 -7.62
C LYS A 195 5.48 15.09 -6.31
N LEU A 196 5.51 14.22 -5.31
CA LEU A 196 4.92 14.46 -3.98
C LEU A 196 5.89 15.11 -3.00
N ASN A 197 7.10 15.48 -3.43
CA ASN A 197 8.15 16.05 -2.57
C ASN A 197 8.46 15.18 -1.33
N VAL A 198 8.33 13.86 -1.44
CA VAL A 198 8.57 12.96 -0.31
C VAL A 198 10.01 13.11 0.17
N PRO A 199 10.24 13.38 1.47
CA PRO A 199 11.59 13.56 2.00
C PRO A 199 12.50 12.36 1.76
N LYS A 200 13.79 12.63 1.62
CA LYS A 200 14.79 11.57 1.41
C LYS A 200 14.68 10.53 2.53
N GLU A 201 14.68 9.26 2.14
CA GLU A 201 14.58 8.09 3.05
C GLU A 201 13.31 8.05 3.91
N HIS A 202 12.29 8.86 3.59
CA HIS A 202 11.02 8.84 4.33
C HIS A 202 10.14 7.67 3.88
N LEU A 203 9.94 7.48 2.57
CA LEU A 203 9.13 6.39 2.03
C LEU A 203 9.79 5.03 2.32
N CYS A 204 9.09 4.17 3.03
CA CYS A 204 9.54 2.81 3.34
C CYS A 204 9.00 1.83 2.29
N PRO A 205 9.83 1.30 1.39
CA PRO A 205 9.40 0.25 0.48
C PRO A 205 9.40 -1.12 1.19
N VAL A 206 8.35 -1.91 0.92
CA VAL A 206 8.22 -3.30 1.37
C VAL A 206 7.93 -4.16 0.16
N GLY A 207 8.76 -5.17 -0.09
CA GLY A 207 8.55 -6.15 -1.16
C GLY A 207 8.10 -7.49 -0.62
N THR A 208 7.22 -8.19 -1.34
CA THR A 208 6.92 -9.61 -1.09
C THR A 208 7.35 -10.46 -2.29
N SER A 209 7.83 -11.67 -2.05
CA SER A 209 8.17 -12.61 -3.12
C SER A 209 7.97 -14.05 -2.66
N ALA A 210 7.42 -14.89 -3.52
CA ALA A 210 7.27 -16.32 -3.26
C ALA A 210 8.55 -17.12 -3.54
N THR A 211 9.50 -16.55 -4.31
CA THR A 211 10.71 -17.26 -4.76
C THR A 211 11.97 -16.53 -4.33
N ILE A 212 12.94 -17.28 -3.79
CA ILE A 212 14.24 -16.77 -3.31
C ILE A 212 15.28 -16.63 -4.48
N GLY A 213 14.93 -17.02 -5.70
CA GLY A 213 15.90 -17.32 -6.75
C GLY A 213 16.54 -16.15 -7.53
N LYS A 214 16.10 -14.88 -7.35
CA LYS A 214 16.63 -13.69 -8.06
C LYS A 214 16.70 -12.45 -7.16
N GLY A 215 17.15 -12.63 -5.92
CA GLY A 215 17.05 -11.61 -4.87
C GLY A 215 17.87 -10.33 -5.08
N GLU A 216 18.98 -10.35 -5.82
CA GLU A 216 19.86 -9.18 -5.92
C GLU A 216 19.24 -8.03 -6.72
N GLU A 217 18.58 -8.31 -7.85
CA GLU A 217 17.89 -7.26 -8.64
C GLU A 217 16.67 -6.70 -7.91
N SER A 218 15.94 -7.56 -7.20
CA SER A 218 14.76 -7.17 -6.41
C SER A 218 15.14 -6.29 -5.21
N VAL A 219 16.29 -6.55 -4.57
CA VAL A 219 16.81 -5.72 -3.46
C VAL A 219 17.20 -4.33 -3.97
N GLN A 220 17.72 -4.21 -5.18
CA GLN A 220 18.08 -2.91 -5.78
C GLN A 220 16.85 -2.02 -6.03
N LEU A 221 15.67 -2.59 -6.28
CA LEU A 221 14.42 -1.84 -6.42
C LEU A 221 13.98 -1.20 -5.09
N LEU A 222 14.31 -1.83 -3.97
CA LEU A 222 13.92 -1.34 -2.63
C LEU A 222 14.93 -0.34 -2.04
N THR A 223 16.18 -0.29 -2.55
CA THR A 223 17.27 0.48 -1.95
C THR A 223 17.65 1.75 -2.71
N LYS A 224 17.13 1.93 -3.93
CA LYS A 224 17.34 3.14 -4.76
C LYS A 224 16.16 4.11 -4.64
#